data_862e7c29103ce709d7f9a73916366ef3
#
_entry.id   862e7c29103ce709d7f9a73916366ef3
#
_cell.length_a   1.000
_cell.length_b   1.000
_cell.length_c   1.000
_cell.angle_alpha   90.00
_cell.angle_beta   90.00
_cell.angle_gamma   90.00
#
_symmetry.space_group_name_H-M   'P 1'
#
loop_
_entity.id
_entity.type
_entity.pdbx_description
1 polymer ?
#
loop_
_entity_poly.entity_id
_entity_poly.type
_entity_poly.pdbx_seq_one_letter_code
_entity_poly.pdbx_strand_id
1 'polypeptide(L)'
;YMTHTVELCHAFVLHSRPYREKSRLVDLWTLEYGRMSGVMRQHVPPLFQPCLVAWRGKNALKTISHCECVGLPLMLVGDATFAGFYLNELLVRLLTVEEPQIELFALYTESLAQLNQRELLEPVLRRFERCLLGTLGYAFNFHHDVTGQAILADKSYFYYPEEGFVVARSPTAEAWQGRALLAIAQEDFSQSSTRQTAKLI
;
A
#
# COMPACT_ATOMS: atom_id res chain seq x y z
N TYR A 1 -10.45 -37.63 2.64
CA TYR A 1 -10.59 -36.16 2.61
C TYR A 1 -9.19 -35.57 2.61
N MET A 2 -8.68 -35.15 1.44
CA MET A 2 -7.41 -34.43 1.36
C MET A 2 -7.63 -33.02 1.91
N THR A 3 -7.14 -32.75 3.11
CA THR A 3 -7.02 -31.40 3.65
C THR A 3 -5.95 -30.66 2.85
N HIS A 4 -6.36 -29.70 2.05
CA HIS A 4 -5.42 -28.79 1.40
C HIS A 4 -4.72 -27.98 2.49
N THR A 5 -3.51 -28.38 2.83
CA THR A 5 -2.58 -27.60 3.68
C THR A 5 -1.71 -26.80 2.73
N VAL A 6 -1.70 -25.50 2.88
CA VAL A 6 -0.81 -24.61 2.11
C VAL A 6 0.57 -24.67 2.75
N GLU A 7 1.61 -24.69 1.93
CA GLU A 7 2.99 -24.55 2.37
C GLU A 7 3.20 -23.19 3.06
N LEU A 8 4.23 -23.07 3.88
CA LEU A 8 4.57 -21.81 4.56
C LEU A 8 4.79 -20.70 3.53
N CYS A 9 4.09 -19.60 3.70
CA CYS A 9 4.24 -18.42 2.85
C CYS A 9 4.47 -17.15 3.68
N HIS A 10 5.11 -16.16 3.05
CA HIS A 10 5.40 -14.88 3.68
C HIS A 10 4.12 -14.06 3.84
N ALA A 11 3.95 -13.45 5.02
CA ALA A 11 2.77 -12.67 5.31
C ALA A 11 3.04 -11.53 6.30
N PHE A 12 2.07 -10.60 6.34
CA PHE A 12 1.88 -9.64 7.42
C PHE A 12 0.46 -9.75 7.96
N VAL A 13 0.29 -9.53 9.27
CA VAL A 13 -1.01 -9.30 9.87
C VAL A 13 -1.35 -7.82 9.65
N LEU A 14 -2.39 -7.54 8.86
CA LEU A 14 -2.85 -6.18 8.62
C LEU A 14 -3.81 -5.69 9.71
N HIS A 15 -4.65 -6.59 10.20
CA HIS A 15 -5.65 -6.30 11.23
C HIS A 15 -6.00 -7.56 12.01
N SER A 16 -6.37 -7.41 13.28
CA SER A 16 -6.88 -8.52 14.08
C SER A 16 -7.95 -8.05 15.08
N ARG A 17 -8.98 -8.88 15.28
CA ARG A 17 -10.05 -8.63 16.25
C ARG A 17 -10.43 -9.91 17.00
N PRO A 18 -10.95 -9.80 18.23
CA PRO A 18 -11.44 -10.95 18.96
C PRO A 18 -12.51 -11.69 18.15
N TYR A 19 -12.48 -13.02 18.22
CA TYR A 19 -13.43 -13.89 17.56
C TYR A 19 -13.64 -15.15 18.39
N ARG A 20 -14.85 -15.33 18.94
CA ARG A 20 -15.17 -16.38 19.92
C ARG A 20 -14.23 -16.31 21.15
N GLU A 21 -14.38 -17.23 22.09
CA GLU A 21 -13.69 -17.16 23.38
C GLU A 21 -12.16 -17.25 23.32
N LYS A 22 -11.62 -18.06 22.39
CA LYS A 22 -10.16 -18.38 22.35
C LYS A 22 -9.55 -18.21 20.96
N SER A 23 -10.12 -17.34 20.14
CA SER A 23 -9.61 -17.11 18.78
C SER A 23 -9.68 -15.66 18.38
N ARG A 24 -8.94 -15.32 17.34
CA ARG A 24 -8.96 -14.02 16.71
C ARG A 24 -9.25 -14.18 15.22
N LEU A 25 -10.02 -13.27 14.68
CA LEU A 25 -10.13 -13.08 13.25
C LEU A 25 -8.99 -12.18 12.83
N VAL A 26 -8.22 -12.62 11.85
CA VAL A 26 -7.08 -11.89 11.31
C VAL A 26 -7.25 -11.61 9.82
N ASP A 27 -6.90 -10.41 9.40
CA ASP A 27 -6.70 -10.09 8.01
C ASP A 27 -5.20 -10.20 7.73
N LEU A 28 -4.84 -11.15 6.87
CA LEU A 28 -3.48 -11.42 6.45
C LEU A 28 -3.27 -10.93 5.03
N TRP A 29 -2.08 -10.44 4.77
CA TRP A 29 -1.62 -10.22 3.41
C TRP A 29 -0.40 -11.08 3.14
N THR A 30 -0.55 -11.99 2.20
CA THR A 30 0.49 -12.95 1.83
C THR A 30 1.11 -12.58 0.50
N LEU A 31 2.40 -12.86 0.36
CA LEU A 31 3.13 -12.59 -0.88
C LEU A 31 2.58 -13.43 -2.03
N GLU A 32 2.34 -14.73 -1.77
CA GLU A 32 2.05 -15.73 -2.80
C GLU A 32 0.55 -15.85 -3.12
N TYR A 33 -0.33 -15.46 -2.18
CA TYR A 33 -1.78 -15.70 -2.30
C TYR A 33 -2.62 -14.43 -2.11
N GLY A 34 -1.98 -13.27 -1.92
CA GLY A 34 -2.69 -12.02 -1.71
C GLY A 34 -3.35 -11.88 -0.35
N ARG A 35 -4.34 -11.01 -0.25
CA ARG A 35 -5.06 -10.71 0.99
C ARG A 35 -6.10 -11.79 1.30
N MET A 36 -6.18 -12.20 2.56
CA MET A 36 -7.15 -13.19 3.02
C MET A 36 -7.55 -12.95 4.47
N SER A 37 -8.67 -13.53 4.88
CA SER A 37 -9.12 -13.55 6.27
C SER A 37 -9.02 -14.97 6.84
N GLY A 38 -8.59 -15.06 8.09
CA GLY A 38 -8.46 -16.35 8.77
C GLY A 38 -8.77 -16.29 10.26
N VAL A 39 -9.06 -17.45 10.82
CA VAL A 39 -9.21 -17.64 12.27
C VAL A 39 -7.91 -18.20 12.82
N MET A 40 -7.34 -17.49 13.79
CA MET A 40 -6.12 -17.87 14.49
C MET A 40 -6.41 -18.13 15.96
N ARG A 41 -5.98 -19.29 16.48
CA ARG A 41 -6.15 -19.69 17.89
C ARG A 41 -4.88 -19.52 18.71
N GLN A 42 -3.76 -19.44 18.05
CA GLN A 42 -2.45 -19.19 18.66
C GLN A 42 -2.19 -17.68 18.81
N HIS A 43 -1.05 -17.31 19.37
CA HIS A 43 -0.63 -15.94 19.47
C HIS A 43 -0.57 -15.28 18.09
N VAL A 44 -1.21 -14.12 17.95
CA VAL A 44 -1.19 -13.33 16.72
C VAL A 44 0.07 -12.47 16.72
N PRO A 45 0.89 -12.52 15.65
CA PRO A 45 2.04 -11.62 15.52
C PRO A 45 1.64 -10.15 15.66
N PRO A 46 2.54 -9.31 16.19
CA PRO A 46 2.32 -7.87 16.14
C PRO A 46 2.14 -7.38 14.71
N LEU A 47 1.42 -6.28 14.54
CA LEU A 47 1.37 -5.58 13.26
C LEU A 47 2.78 -5.17 12.82
N PHE A 48 2.99 -5.09 11.51
CA PHE A 48 4.26 -4.72 10.87
C PHE A 48 5.38 -5.76 11.01
N GLN A 49 5.12 -6.88 11.71
CA GLN A 49 6.07 -7.96 11.86
C GLN A 49 5.94 -8.96 10.70
N PRO A 50 6.99 -9.20 9.91
CA PRO A 50 6.99 -10.28 8.92
C PRO A 50 6.76 -11.63 9.60
N CYS A 51 5.97 -12.49 9.00
CA CYS A 51 5.72 -13.84 9.49
C CYS A 51 5.63 -14.86 8.36
N LEU A 52 5.80 -16.12 8.70
CA LEU A 52 5.48 -17.26 7.86
C LEU A 52 4.18 -17.87 8.35
N VAL A 53 3.24 -18.09 7.44
CA VAL A 53 1.92 -18.63 7.75
C VAL A 53 1.60 -19.85 6.90
N ALA A 54 0.83 -20.78 7.49
CA ALA A 54 0.13 -21.83 6.76
C ALA A 54 -1.31 -21.90 7.23
N TRP A 55 -2.20 -22.36 6.37
CA TRP A 55 -3.62 -22.48 6.68
C TRP A 55 -4.24 -23.71 6.07
N ARG A 56 -5.47 -24.00 6.50
CA ARG A 56 -6.32 -25.08 5.99
C ARG A 56 -7.67 -24.50 5.57
N GLY A 57 -8.30 -25.19 4.66
CA GLY A 57 -9.64 -24.86 4.17
C GLY A 57 -9.61 -24.06 2.88
N LYS A 58 -10.65 -24.27 2.07
CA LYS A 58 -10.85 -23.60 0.76
C LYS A 58 -11.84 -22.43 0.84
N ASN A 59 -12.55 -22.29 1.96
CA ASN A 59 -13.54 -21.24 2.13
C ASN A 59 -12.88 -19.87 2.25
N ALA A 60 -13.64 -18.81 2.04
CA ALA A 60 -13.19 -17.43 2.20
C ALA A 60 -12.57 -17.18 3.59
N LEU A 61 -13.11 -17.78 4.64
CA LEU A 61 -12.52 -17.74 5.97
C LEU A 61 -11.65 -18.99 6.19
N LYS A 62 -10.33 -18.78 6.21
CA LYS A 62 -9.32 -19.83 6.40
C LYS A 62 -9.16 -20.19 7.88
N THR A 63 -8.58 -21.33 8.17
CA THR A 63 -8.09 -21.68 9.52
C THR A 63 -6.57 -21.65 9.51
N ILE A 64 -5.99 -20.69 10.22
CA ILE A 64 -4.53 -20.56 10.31
C ILE A 64 -4.00 -21.69 11.20
N SER A 65 -3.23 -22.57 10.61
CA SER A 65 -2.66 -23.75 11.27
C SER A 65 -1.25 -23.51 11.81
N HIS A 66 -0.53 -22.58 11.22
CA HIS A 66 0.81 -22.18 11.64
C HIS A 66 1.03 -20.68 11.41
N CYS A 67 1.73 -20.03 12.33
CA CYS A 67 2.19 -18.66 12.19
C CYS A 67 3.40 -18.44 13.08
N GLU A 68 4.51 -18.02 12.48
CA GLU A 68 5.74 -17.68 13.20
C GLU A 68 6.31 -16.36 12.70
N CYS A 69 6.84 -15.54 13.62
CA CYS A 69 7.51 -14.29 13.27
C CYS A 69 8.86 -14.56 12.61
N VAL A 70 9.21 -13.74 11.62
CA VAL A 70 10.48 -13.80 10.90
C VAL A 70 11.26 -12.53 11.13
N GLY A 71 12.55 -12.65 11.44
CA GLY A 71 13.43 -11.51 11.63
C GLY A 71 13.17 -10.74 12.93
N LEU A 72 13.75 -9.54 13.00
CA LEU A 72 13.57 -8.66 14.15
C LEU A 72 12.25 -7.88 14.04
N PRO A 73 11.56 -7.63 15.18
CA PRO A 73 10.35 -6.84 15.18
C PRO A 73 10.63 -5.39 14.76
N LEU A 74 9.78 -4.84 13.91
CA LEU A 74 9.79 -3.44 13.55
C LEU A 74 9.06 -2.64 14.62
N MET A 75 9.78 -1.71 15.26
CA MET A 75 9.25 -0.87 16.33
C MET A 75 8.93 0.53 15.78
N LEU A 76 7.81 0.65 15.08
CA LEU A 76 7.31 1.95 14.66
C LEU A 76 6.89 2.77 15.89
N VAL A 77 7.31 4.03 15.97
CA VAL A 77 7.02 4.92 17.10
C VAL A 77 6.46 6.27 16.62
N GLY A 78 5.59 6.86 17.42
CA GLY A 78 5.00 8.17 17.13
C GLY A 78 4.23 8.16 15.79
N ASP A 79 4.46 9.18 14.96
CA ASP A 79 3.77 9.36 13.67
C ASP A 79 4.03 8.22 12.69
N ALA A 80 5.18 7.55 12.77
CA ALA A 80 5.47 6.37 11.96
C ALA A 80 4.50 5.21 12.24
N THR A 81 4.04 5.06 13.48
CA THR A 81 3.03 4.07 13.85
C THR A 81 1.69 4.36 13.16
N PHE A 82 1.26 5.62 13.17
CA PHE A 82 0.03 6.03 12.47
C PHE A 82 0.15 5.86 10.96
N ALA A 83 1.33 6.17 10.40
CA ALA A 83 1.60 5.91 8.99
C ALA A 83 1.49 4.41 8.65
N GLY A 84 2.04 3.53 9.48
CA GLY A 84 1.90 2.08 9.32
C GLY A 84 0.43 1.61 9.39
N PHE A 85 -0.36 2.11 10.33
CA PHE A 85 -1.79 1.82 10.39
C PHE A 85 -2.54 2.30 9.16
N TYR A 86 -2.19 3.47 8.65
CA TYR A 86 -2.76 4.00 7.43
C TYR A 86 -2.48 3.09 6.22
N LEU A 87 -1.23 2.62 6.06
CA LEU A 87 -0.89 1.66 5.01
C LEU A 87 -1.72 0.38 5.14
N ASN A 88 -1.85 -0.16 6.35
CA ASN A 88 -2.65 -1.37 6.59
C ASN A 88 -4.13 -1.14 6.24
N GLU A 89 -4.69 0.02 6.60
CA GLU A 89 -6.08 0.36 6.29
C GLU A 89 -6.34 0.43 4.78
N LEU A 90 -5.42 1.06 4.03
CA LEU A 90 -5.50 1.12 2.57
C LEU A 90 -5.52 -0.29 1.96
N LEU A 91 -4.62 -1.17 2.40
CA LEU A 91 -4.55 -2.55 1.92
C LEU A 91 -5.82 -3.34 2.24
N VAL A 92 -6.32 -3.24 3.47
CA VAL A 92 -7.55 -3.95 3.88
C VAL A 92 -8.76 -3.47 3.10
N ARG A 93 -8.86 -2.17 2.81
CA ARG A 93 -10.03 -1.59 2.15
C ARG A 93 -10.02 -1.73 0.63
N LEU A 94 -8.85 -1.68 0.01
CA LEU A 94 -8.73 -1.49 -1.43
C LEU A 94 -8.27 -2.74 -2.18
N LEU A 95 -7.49 -3.65 -1.55
CA LEU A 95 -7.04 -4.84 -2.25
C LEU A 95 -8.16 -5.89 -2.38
N THR A 96 -8.22 -6.49 -3.55
CA THR A 96 -9.02 -7.69 -3.80
C THR A 96 -8.46 -8.85 -2.97
N VAL A 97 -9.36 -9.71 -2.46
CA VAL A 97 -8.97 -10.92 -1.73
C VAL A 97 -8.42 -11.97 -2.69
N GLU A 98 -7.45 -12.75 -2.20
CA GLU A 98 -6.86 -13.89 -2.93
C GLU A 98 -6.22 -13.48 -4.28
N GLU A 99 -5.74 -12.25 -4.40
CA GLU A 99 -5.04 -11.72 -5.56
C GLU A 99 -3.62 -11.29 -5.17
N PRO A 100 -2.57 -12.01 -5.59
CA PRO A 100 -1.18 -11.68 -5.29
C PRO A 100 -0.76 -10.35 -5.92
N GLN A 101 -0.05 -9.52 -5.14
CA GLN A 101 0.49 -8.22 -5.57
C GLN A 101 1.96 -8.12 -5.14
N ILE A 102 2.83 -8.82 -5.86
CA ILE A 102 4.23 -9.04 -5.47
C ILE A 102 5.00 -7.72 -5.33
N GLU A 103 4.86 -6.82 -6.31
CA GLU A 103 5.55 -5.53 -6.31
C GLU A 103 5.08 -4.63 -5.15
N LEU A 104 3.78 -4.58 -4.92
CA LEU A 104 3.20 -3.82 -3.82
C LEU A 104 3.61 -4.42 -2.46
N PHE A 105 3.70 -5.75 -2.34
CA PHE A 105 4.17 -6.42 -1.13
C PHE A 105 5.62 -6.07 -0.81
N ALA A 106 6.49 -6.05 -1.82
CA ALA A 106 7.88 -5.63 -1.67
C ALA A 106 7.96 -4.16 -1.24
N LEU A 107 7.20 -3.28 -1.87
CA LEU A 107 7.15 -1.86 -1.51
C LEU A 107 6.61 -1.62 -0.09
N TYR A 108 5.60 -2.38 0.35
CA TYR A 108 5.11 -2.31 1.72
C TYR A 108 6.21 -2.67 2.73
N THR A 109 6.94 -3.75 2.46
CA THR A 109 8.06 -4.18 3.31
C THR A 109 9.15 -3.09 3.39
N GLU A 110 9.50 -2.50 2.24
CA GLU A 110 10.44 -1.37 2.17
C GLU A 110 9.92 -0.15 2.91
N SER A 111 8.64 0.20 2.71
CA SER A 111 8.01 1.35 3.38
C SER A 111 8.03 1.21 4.90
N LEU A 112 7.73 0.03 5.44
CA LEU A 112 7.83 -0.23 6.87
C LEU A 112 9.27 -0.07 7.39
N ALA A 113 10.27 -0.52 6.64
CA ALA A 113 11.69 -0.36 6.99
C ALA A 113 12.08 1.12 7.02
N GLN A 114 11.66 1.91 6.03
CA GLN A 114 11.90 3.36 5.95
C GLN A 114 11.23 4.11 7.10
N LEU A 115 9.96 3.78 7.43
CA LEU A 115 9.26 4.33 8.58
C LEU A 115 9.97 4.00 9.91
N ASN A 116 10.52 2.81 10.04
CA ASN A 116 11.28 2.37 11.21
C ASN A 116 12.62 3.13 11.35
N GLN A 117 13.24 3.52 10.24
CA GLN A 117 14.46 4.33 10.19
C GLN A 117 14.20 5.83 10.40
N ARG A 118 12.96 6.22 10.63
CA ARG A 118 12.51 7.61 10.84
C ARG A 118 12.76 8.51 9.63
N GLU A 119 12.64 7.96 8.44
CA GLU A 119 12.64 8.77 7.22
C GLU A 119 11.42 9.71 7.16
N LEU A 120 11.44 10.64 6.22
CA LEU A 120 10.32 11.55 6.02
C LEU A 120 9.07 10.75 5.63
N LEU A 121 7.99 10.88 6.41
CA LEU A 121 6.77 10.10 6.22
C LEU A 121 6.09 10.38 4.88
N GLU A 122 6.00 11.65 4.49
CA GLU A 122 5.26 12.03 3.28
C GLU A 122 5.79 11.37 2.01
N PRO A 123 7.09 11.37 1.69
CA PRO A 123 7.62 10.66 0.52
C PRO A 123 7.30 9.17 0.52
N VAL A 124 7.45 8.51 1.67
CA VAL A 124 7.16 7.07 1.81
C VAL A 124 5.69 6.80 1.51
N LEU A 125 4.77 7.58 2.10
CA LEU A 125 3.34 7.43 1.89
C LEU A 125 2.94 7.72 0.44
N ARG A 126 3.44 8.82 -0.17
CA ARG A 126 3.10 9.17 -1.56
C ARG A 126 3.56 8.13 -2.56
N ARG A 127 4.76 7.58 -2.36
CA ARG A 127 5.28 6.48 -3.20
C ARG A 127 4.39 5.24 -3.09
N PHE A 128 4.01 4.87 -1.88
CA PHE A 128 3.14 3.71 -1.64
C PHE A 128 1.75 3.89 -2.25
N GLU A 129 1.09 5.02 -2.01
CA GLU A 129 -0.23 5.34 -2.55
C GLU A 129 -0.24 5.31 -4.08
N ARG A 130 0.79 5.88 -4.71
CA ARG A 130 0.92 5.87 -6.17
C ARG A 130 1.04 4.45 -6.73
N CYS A 131 1.84 3.60 -6.12
CA CYS A 131 1.97 2.21 -6.50
C CYS A 131 0.65 1.45 -6.31
N LEU A 132 -0.01 1.65 -5.17
CA LEU A 132 -1.31 1.05 -4.89
C LEU A 132 -2.37 1.45 -5.93
N LEU A 133 -2.48 2.74 -6.26
CA LEU A 133 -3.39 3.22 -7.31
C LEU A 133 -3.07 2.59 -8.66
N GLY A 134 -1.79 2.48 -9.00
CA GLY A 134 -1.35 1.77 -10.21
C GLY A 134 -1.80 0.30 -10.24
N THR A 135 -1.64 -0.40 -9.12
CA THR A 135 -2.08 -1.79 -8.94
C THR A 135 -3.60 -1.94 -9.11
N LEU A 136 -4.37 -0.95 -8.68
CA LEU A 136 -5.83 -0.92 -8.80
C LEU A 136 -6.33 -0.47 -10.19
N GLY A 137 -5.42 -0.16 -11.11
CA GLY A 137 -5.76 0.30 -12.46
C GLY A 137 -5.99 1.81 -12.59
N TYR A 138 -5.72 2.58 -11.52
CA TYR A 138 -5.83 4.05 -11.50
C TYR A 138 -4.47 4.74 -11.65
N ALA A 139 -3.61 4.22 -12.54
CA ALA A 139 -2.30 4.81 -12.78
C ALA A 139 -2.43 6.18 -13.45
N PHE A 140 -1.83 7.21 -12.84
CA PHE A 140 -1.72 8.53 -13.43
C PHE A 140 -0.61 8.57 -14.48
N ASN A 141 -0.90 9.14 -15.64
CA ASN A 141 0.12 9.41 -16.64
C ASN A 141 0.72 10.80 -16.40
N PHE A 142 1.75 10.88 -15.56
CA PHE A 142 2.44 12.13 -15.26
C PHE A 142 3.41 12.60 -16.36
N HIS A 143 3.51 11.89 -17.47
CA HIS A 143 4.42 12.22 -18.57
C HIS A 143 3.74 12.87 -19.76
N HIS A 144 2.45 12.58 -19.98
CA HIS A 144 1.72 13.06 -21.14
C HIS A 144 0.35 13.60 -20.75
N ASP A 145 -0.11 14.61 -21.47
CA ASP A 145 -1.47 15.13 -21.36
C ASP A 145 -2.48 14.28 -22.18
N VAL A 146 -3.75 14.63 -22.12
CA VAL A 146 -4.84 13.94 -22.84
C VAL A 146 -4.67 13.93 -24.37
N THR A 147 -3.86 14.82 -24.92
CA THR A 147 -3.56 14.88 -26.36
C THR A 147 -2.34 14.03 -26.73
N GLY A 148 -1.70 13.41 -25.76
CA GLY A 148 -0.47 12.64 -25.93
C GLY A 148 0.81 13.51 -26.01
N GLN A 149 0.70 14.82 -25.73
CA GLN A 149 1.87 15.71 -25.66
C GLN A 149 2.55 15.57 -24.29
N ALA A 150 3.89 15.68 -24.29
CA ALA A 150 4.65 15.62 -23.07
C ALA A 150 4.28 16.77 -22.11
N ILE A 151 4.18 16.43 -20.81
CA ILE A 151 4.03 17.44 -19.75
C ILE A 151 5.26 18.34 -19.72
N LEU A 152 5.06 19.65 -19.79
CA LEU A 152 6.12 20.66 -19.80
C LEU A 152 6.18 21.34 -18.42
N ALA A 153 7.39 21.49 -17.90
CA ALA A 153 7.64 22.03 -16.55
C ALA A 153 7.13 23.47 -16.33
N ASP A 154 7.09 24.24 -17.38
CA ASP A 154 6.70 25.66 -17.40
C ASP A 154 5.20 25.89 -17.62
N LYS A 155 4.44 24.82 -17.89
CA LYS A 155 2.98 24.87 -18.07
C LYS A 155 2.26 24.45 -16.81
N SER A 156 0.97 24.82 -16.76
CA SER A 156 0.03 24.40 -15.74
C SER A 156 -1.03 23.48 -16.34
N TYR A 157 -1.56 22.56 -15.52
CA TYR A 157 -2.49 21.54 -15.98
C TYR A 157 -3.66 21.38 -15.00
N PHE A 158 -4.85 21.09 -15.53
CA PHE A 158 -5.97 20.55 -14.78
C PHE A 158 -5.98 19.04 -14.93
N TYR A 159 -6.43 18.33 -13.89
CA TYR A 159 -6.68 16.90 -13.96
C TYR A 159 -8.17 16.63 -13.99
N TYR A 160 -8.58 15.83 -14.96
CA TYR A 160 -9.94 15.31 -15.06
C TYR A 160 -9.91 13.81 -14.85
N PRO A 161 -10.66 13.26 -13.85
CA PRO A 161 -10.76 11.81 -13.67
C PRO A 161 -11.18 11.15 -14.99
N GLU A 162 -10.58 9.97 -15.27
CA GLU A 162 -10.80 9.18 -16.49
C GLU A 162 -10.22 9.79 -17.80
N GLU A 163 -10.03 11.10 -17.88
CA GLU A 163 -9.43 11.75 -19.06
C GLU A 163 -7.92 11.95 -18.89
N GLY A 164 -7.50 12.54 -17.78
CA GLY A 164 -6.11 12.83 -17.48
C GLY A 164 -5.80 14.33 -17.40
N PHE A 165 -4.55 14.69 -17.68
CA PHE A 165 -4.06 16.07 -17.59
C PHE A 165 -4.38 16.88 -18.85
N VAL A 166 -4.95 18.06 -18.66
CA VAL A 166 -5.27 19.04 -19.73
C VAL A 166 -4.51 20.32 -19.45
N VAL A 167 -3.85 20.87 -20.48
CA VAL A 167 -3.13 22.16 -20.36
C VAL A 167 -4.09 23.26 -19.93
N ALA A 168 -3.78 23.96 -18.85
CA ALA A 168 -4.51 25.14 -18.41
C ALA A 168 -4.20 26.33 -19.33
N ARG A 169 -5.22 26.98 -19.88
CA ARG A 169 -5.05 28.17 -20.74
C ARG A 169 -4.55 29.37 -19.96
N SER A 170 -4.83 29.43 -18.66
CA SER A 170 -4.37 30.47 -17.74
C SER A 170 -3.97 29.82 -16.43
N PRO A 171 -2.86 30.21 -15.79
CA PRO A 171 -2.48 29.71 -14.48
C PRO A 171 -3.53 30.16 -13.45
N THR A 172 -4.15 29.21 -12.81
CA THR A 172 -5.07 29.40 -11.68
C THR A 172 -4.53 28.70 -10.45
N ALA A 173 -5.04 29.05 -9.26
CA ALA A 173 -4.64 28.40 -8.02
C ALA A 173 -5.01 26.90 -7.98
N GLU A 174 -5.95 26.48 -8.82
CA GLU A 174 -6.42 25.08 -8.91
C GLU A 174 -5.64 24.26 -9.94
N ALA A 175 -4.80 24.89 -10.76
CA ALA A 175 -4.01 24.20 -11.77
C ALA A 175 -2.68 23.74 -11.20
N TRP A 176 -2.28 22.52 -11.54
CA TRP A 176 -1.03 21.93 -11.10
C TRP A 176 0.12 22.28 -12.03
N GLN A 177 1.25 22.65 -11.46
CA GLN A 177 2.43 23.00 -12.24
C GLN A 177 3.07 21.74 -12.83
N GLY A 178 3.42 21.78 -14.11
CA GLY A 178 4.04 20.66 -14.80
C GLY A 178 5.35 20.20 -14.16
N ARG A 179 6.16 21.12 -13.59
CA ARG A 179 7.36 20.76 -12.82
C ARG A 179 7.06 19.85 -11.62
N ALA A 180 5.93 20.10 -10.92
CA ALA A 180 5.53 19.26 -9.80
C ALA A 180 5.03 17.88 -10.28
N LEU A 181 4.30 17.82 -11.38
CA LEU A 181 3.85 16.56 -11.99
C LEU A 181 5.05 15.70 -12.44
N LEU A 182 6.04 16.31 -13.09
CA LEU A 182 7.25 15.62 -13.51
C LEU A 182 8.10 15.16 -12.33
N ALA A 183 8.18 15.95 -11.24
CA ALA A 183 8.87 15.54 -10.01
C ALA A 183 8.15 14.34 -9.35
N ILE A 184 6.81 14.32 -9.31
CA ILE A 184 6.04 13.17 -8.84
C ILE A 184 6.31 11.93 -9.71
N ALA A 185 6.38 12.10 -11.03
CA ALA A 185 6.72 11.01 -11.96
C ALA A 185 8.07 10.37 -11.65
N GLN A 186 9.04 11.18 -11.22
CA GLN A 186 10.41 10.77 -10.88
C GLN A 186 10.56 10.39 -9.39
N GLU A 187 9.47 10.39 -8.61
CA GLU A 187 9.48 10.16 -7.16
C GLU A 187 10.35 11.17 -6.37
N ASP A 188 10.58 12.34 -6.94
CA ASP A 188 11.30 13.44 -6.27
C ASP A 188 10.34 14.27 -5.40
N PHE A 189 10.26 13.93 -4.13
CA PHE A 189 9.47 14.62 -3.10
C PHE A 189 10.32 15.57 -2.24
N SER A 190 11.47 15.97 -2.69
CA SER A 190 12.39 16.87 -1.97
C SER A 190 11.76 18.25 -1.70
N GLN A 191 10.99 18.77 -2.66
CA GLN A 191 10.32 20.06 -2.56
C GLN A 191 8.96 19.97 -1.88
N SER A 192 8.64 20.96 -1.01
CA SER A 192 7.36 21.03 -0.33
C SER A 192 6.17 21.20 -1.30
N SER A 193 6.37 21.96 -2.38
CA SER A 193 5.36 22.15 -3.44
C SER A 193 4.99 20.82 -4.12
N THR A 194 5.97 19.96 -4.40
CA THR A 194 5.72 18.63 -4.98
C THR A 194 4.92 17.76 -4.01
N ARG A 195 5.28 17.76 -2.73
CA ARG A 195 4.54 17.00 -1.69
C ARG A 195 3.10 17.49 -1.52
N GLN A 196 2.88 18.82 -1.57
CA GLN A 196 1.53 19.39 -1.52
C GLN A 196 0.69 18.99 -2.75
N THR A 197 1.26 19.08 -3.95
CA THR A 197 0.60 18.63 -5.17
C THR A 197 0.23 17.15 -5.09
N ALA A 198 1.15 16.30 -4.65
CA ALA A 198 0.93 14.85 -4.52
C ALA A 198 -0.16 14.47 -3.50
N LYS A 199 -0.51 15.36 -2.56
CA LYS A 199 -1.63 15.15 -1.63
C LYS A 199 -2.99 15.44 -2.24
N LEU A 200 -3.03 16.28 -3.27
CA LEU A 200 -4.27 16.78 -3.88
C LEU A 200 -4.69 15.94 -5.09
N ILE A 201 -3.78 15.15 -5.64
CA ILE A 201 -4.00 14.18 -6.71
C ILE A 201 -4.45 12.85 -6.12
#